data_91ff737f7cf2330e81ad4ea3d3310da0
#
_entry.id   91ff737f7cf2330e81ad4ea3d3310da0
#
_cell.length_a   1.000
_cell.length_b   1.000
_cell.length_c   1.000
_cell.angle_alpha   90.00
_cell.angle_beta   90.00
_cell.angle_gamma   90.00
#
_symmetry.space_group_name_H-M   'P 1'
#
loop_
_entity.id
_entity.type
_entity.pdbx_description
1 polymer ?
#
loop_
_entity_poly.entity_id
_entity_poly.type
_entity_poly.pdbx_seq_one_letter_code
_entity_poly.pdbx_strand_id
1 'polypeptide(L)'
;MRFKFDEQKSRKLKADPRRKIDFVEAQEIWSHPHYVDCRSDDPEQFRAIGWVKDELYTIIYEVREDEAGEYYHLVTLWKSTRQEEKLYEDFS
;
A
#
# COMPACT_ATOMS: atom_id res chain seq x y z
N MET A 1 -13.58 1.56 -3.55
CA MET A 1 -12.59 2.65 -3.56
C MET A 1 -11.80 2.62 -4.86
N ARG A 2 -11.59 3.79 -5.45
CA ARG A 2 -10.77 3.89 -6.67
C ARG A 2 -9.31 4.05 -6.30
N PHE A 3 -8.43 3.52 -7.17
CA PHE A 3 -6.98 3.61 -6.99
C PHE A 3 -6.35 4.22 -8.22
N LYS A 4 -5.36 5.09 -8.01
CA LYS A 4 -4.55 5.64 -9.09
C LYS A 4 -3.08 5.50 -8.71
N PHE A 5 -2.22 5.40 -9.70
CA PHE A 5 -0.79 5.22 -9.49
C PHE A 5 -0.03 5.45 -10.79
N ASP A 6 1.28 5.62 -10.68
CA ASP A 6 2.17 5.74 -11.81
C ASP A 6 2.40 4.35 -12.42
N GLU A 7 1.98 4.16 -13.67
CA GLU A 7 2.09 2.87 -14.37
C GLU A 7 3.53 2.41 -14.53
N GLN A 8 4.44 3.35 -14.79
CA GLN A 8 5.84 3.04 -14.97
C GLN A 8 6.47 2.55 -13.67
N LYS A 9 6.13 3.21 -12.57
CA LYS A 9 6.57 2.80 -11.24
C LYS A 9 6.02 1.43 -10.88
N SER A 10 4.76 1.17 -11.22
CA SER A 10 4.12 -0.14 -10.97
C SER A 10 4.89 -1.26 -11.64
N ARG A 11 5.27 -1.07 -12.90
CA ARG A 11 6.05 -2.08 -13.64
C ARG A 11 7.42 -2.31 -13.01
N LYS A 12 8.08 -1.23 -12.56
CA LYS A 12 9.37 -1.33 -11.89
C LYS A 12 9.28 -2.13 -10.58
N LEU A 13 8.23 -1.92 -9.82
CA LEU A 13 8.01 -2.66 -8.58
C LEU A 13 7.83 -4.14 -8.86
N LYS A 14 7.05 -4.48 -9.88
CA LYS A 14 6.84 -5.88 -10.26
C LYS A 14 8.14 -6.57 -10.64
N ALA A 15 9.01 -5.87 -11.35
CA ALA A 15 10.30 -6.39 -11.81
C ALA A 15 11.36 -6.45 -10.70
N ASP A 16 11.16 -5.75 -9.59
CA ASP A 16 12.12 -5.72 -8.48
C ASP A 16 12.02 -7.04 -7.70
N PRO A 17 13.12 -7.83 -7.64
CA PRO A 17 13.09 -9.12 -6.95
C PRO A 17 12.83 -9.01 -5.45
N ARG A 18 12.98 -7.82 -4.86
CA ARG A 18 12.70 -7.60 -3.44
C ARG A 18 11.22 -7.28 -3.20
N ARG A 19 10.51 -6.85 -4.23
CA ARG A 19 9.09 -6.47 -4.10
C ARG A 19 8.16 -7.46 -4.78
N LYS A 20 8.36 -7.73 -6.07
CA LYS A 20 7.68 -8.78 -6.84
C LYS A 20 6.19 -8.58 -7.10
N ILE A 21 5.61 -7.50 -6.62
CA ILE A 21 4.21 -7.17 -6.90
C ILE A 21 4.10 -5.76 -7.45
N ASP A 22 3.06 -5.53 -8.23
CA ASP A 22 2.74 -4.21 -8.74
C ASP A 22 1.60 -3.58 -7.93
N PHE A 23 1.22 -2.36 -8.31
CA PHE A 23 0.15 -1.65 -7.61
C PHE A 23 -1.23 -2.28 -7.82
N VAL A 24 -1.44 -3.01 -8.90
CA VAL A 24 -2.72 -3.70 -9.12
C VAL A 24 -2.85 -4.85 -8.12
N GLU A 25 -1.80 -5.66 -8.01
CA GLU A 25 -1.79 -6.78 -7.06
C GLU A 25 -1.87 -6.29 -5.61
N ALA A 26 -1.23 -5.17 -5.33
CA ALA A 26 -1.21 -4.59 -3.99
C ALA A 26 -2.60 -4.21 -3.48
N GLN A 27 -3.55 -3.97 -4.37
CA GLN A 27 -4.91 -3.61 -3.99
C GLN A 27 -5.61 -4.71 -3.20
N GLU A 28 -5.11 -5.92 -3.24
CA GLU A 28 -5.63 -7.04 -2.45
C GLU A 28 -5.66 -6.71 -0.95
N ILE A 29 -4.77 -5.87 -0.46
CA ILE A 29 -4.73 -5.47 0.95
C ILE A 29 -6.10 -4.95 1.40
N TRP A 30 -6.77 -4.18 0.56
CA TRP A 30 -8.05 -3.56 0.91
C TRP A 30 -9.23 -4.53 0.86
N SER A 31 -9.02 -5.76 0.39
CA SER A 31 -10.05 -6.80 0.38
C SER A 31 -10.07 -7.62 1.67
N HIS A 32 -9.12 -7.41 2.56
CA HIS A 32 -8.98 -8.16 3.80
C HIS A 32 -8.71 -7.21 4.97
N PRO A 33 -8.82 -7.69 6.22
CA PRO A 33 -8.41 -6.87 7.36
C PRO A 33 -6.96 -6.42 7.20
N HIS A 34 -6.70 -5.15 7.49
CA HIS A 34 -5.36 -4.58 7.33
C HIS A 34 -5.17 -3.46 8.35
N TYR A 35 -3.92 -3.22 8.70
CA TYR A 35 -3.54 -2.16 9.62
C TYR A 35 -3.29 -0.87 8.85
N VAL A 36 -3.74 0.26 9.38
CA VAL A 36 -3.51 1.57 8.76
C VAL A 36 -3.09 2.57 9.84
N ASP A 37 -2.04 3.35 9.54
CA ASP A 37 -1.69 4.50 10.36
C ASP A 37 -1.24 5.65 9.47
N CYS A 38 -1.08 6.83 10.08
CA CYS A 38 -0.56 8.00 9.39
C CYS A 38 0.95 7.95 9.44
N ARG A 39 1.59 7.98 8.27
CA ARG A 39 3.04 7.95 8.17
C ARG A 39 3.65 9.34 8.19
N SER A 40 2.96 10.32 7.62
CA SER A 40 3.48 11.67 7.42
C SER A 40 2.33 12.65 7.39
N ASP A 41 2.56 13.87 7.90
CA ASP A 41 1.53 14.90 7.92
C ASP A 41 1.66 15.92 6.78
N ASP A 42 2.85 16.03 6.16
CA ASP A 42 3.08 17.01 5.11
C ASP A 42 4.11 16.49 4.09
N PRO A 43 3.69 15.93 2.98
CA PRO A 43 2.30 15.67 2.62
C PRO A 43 1.69 14.57 3.47
N GLU A 44 0.39 14.62 3.64
CA GLU A 44 -0.31 13.59 4.41
C GLU A 44 -0.24 12.27 3.66
N GLN A 45 0.38 11.29 4.28
CA GLN A 45 0.53 9.95 3.71
C GLN A 45 0.17 8.91 4.76
N PHE A 46 -0.48 7.86 4.30
CA PHE A 46 -0.90 6.74 5.14
C PHE A 46 -0.10 5.50 4.80
N ARG A 47 -0.02 4.63 5.77
CA ARG A 47 0.65 3.33 5.63
C ARG A 47 -0.37 2.24 5.88
N ALA A 48 -0.56 1.34 4.90
CA ALA A 48 -1.40 0.16 5.04
C ALA A 48 -0.51 -1.07 5.06
N ILE A 49 -0.74 -1.96 6.01
CA ILE A 49 0.00 -3.22 6.14
C ILE A 49 -1.00 -4.37 6.07
N GLY A 50 -0.78 -5.30 5.17
CA GLY A 50 -1.68 -6.45 5.03
C GLY A 50 -1.14 -7.50 4.08
N TRP A 51 -1.90 -8.57 3.96
CA TRP A 51 -1.51 -9.72 3.14
C TRP A 51 -1.79 -9.48 1.68
N VAL A 52 -0.78 -9.76 0.84
CA VAL A 52 -0.92 -9.87 -0.60
C VAL A 52 -0.31 -11.20 -0.97
N LYS A 53 -1.12 -12.09 -1.56
CA LYS A 53 -0.70 -13.46 -1.79
C LYS A 53 -0.28 -14.06 -0.44
N ASP A 54 0.92 -14.53 -0.30
CA ASP A 54 1.37 -15.24 0.89
C ASP A 54 2.31 -14.41 1.77
N GLU A 55 2.42 -13.10 1.53
CA GLU A 55 3.35 -12.25 2.25
C GLU A 55 2.71 -10.96 2.73
N LEU A 56 3.23 -10.42 3.82
CA LEU A 56 2.82 -9.10 4.30
C LEU A 56 3.55 -8.02 3.52
N TYR A 57 2.78 -7.05 3.06
CA TYR A 57 3.30 -5.89 2.35
C TYR A 57 2.87 -4.61 3.05
N THR A 58 3.68 -3.59 2.90
CA THR A 58 3.42 -2.24 3.37
C THR A 58 3.26 -1.35 2.15
N ILE A 59 2.15 -0.61 2.09
CA ILE A 59 1.84 0.29 0.98
C ILE A 59 1.68 1.68 1.54
N ILE A 60 2.35 2.65 0.90
CA ILE A 60 2.20 4.07 1.22
C ILE A 60 1.25 4.67 0.21
N TYR A 61 0.25 5.39 0.70
CA TYR A 61 -0.75 5.99 -0.17
C TYR A 61 -1.21 7.34 0.36
N GLU A 62 -1.83 8.10 -0.51
CA GLU A 62 -2.41 9.40 -0.20
C GLU A 62 -3.88 9.37 -0.54
N VAL A 63 -4.71 10.04 0.24
CA VAL A 63 -6.11 10.23 -0.09
C VAL A 63 -6.22 11.51 -0.89
N ARG A 64 -6.71 11.39 -2.12
CA ARG A 64 -6.87 12.52 -3.03
C ARG A 64 -8.29 12.56 -3.55
N GLU A 65 -8.66 13.66 -4.16
CA GLU A 65 -10.00 13.88 -4.69
C GLU A 65 -9.93 14.43 -6.11
N ASP A 66 -10.82 13.95 -6.94
CA ASP A 66 -11.05 14.50 -8.27
C ASP A 66 -12.55 14.73 -8.46
N GLU A 67 -13.00 15.03 -9.68
CA GLU A 67 -14.39 15.31 -9.96
C GLU A 67 -15.34 14.15 -9.63
N ALA A 68 -14.83 12.92 -9.65
CA ALA A 68 -15.61 11.73 -9.35
C ALA A 68 -15.57 11.33 -7.87
N GLY A 69 -14.88 12.10 -7.03
CA GLY A 69 -14.78 11.84 -5.59
C GLY A 69 -13.41 11.42 -5.14
N GLU A 70 -13.33 10.85 -3.95
CA GLU A 70 -12.07 10.44 -3.37
C GLU A 70 -11.48 9.19 -4.05
N TYR A 71 -10.16 9.12 -4.06
CA TYR A 71 -9.43 7.94 -4.49
C TYR A 71 -8.12 7.83 -3.68
N TYR A 72 -7.56 6.63 -3.66
CA TYR A 72 -6.25 6.40 -3.05
C TYR A 72 -5.20 6.47 -4.15
N HIS A 73 -4.23 7.36 -3.97
CA HIS A 73 -3.07 7.46 -4.84
C HIS A 73 -1.95 6.63 -4.23
N LEU A 74 -1.59 5.53 -4.88
CA LEU A 74 -0.58 4.61 -4.38
C LEU A 74 0.81 5.15 -4.71
N VAL A 75 1.64 5.34 -3.68
CA VAL A 75 2.94 6.02 -3.81
C VAL A 75 4.07 5.02 -3.99
N THR A 76 4.14 4.03 -3.10
CA THR A 76 5.18 2.99 -3.14
C THR A 76 4.74 1.81 -2.28
N LEU A 77 5.51 0.73 -2.36
CA LEU A 77 5.27 -0.45 -1.53
C LEU A 77 6.57 -1.21 -1.31
N TRP A 78 6.59 -2.03 -0.28
CA TRP A 78 7.69 -2.95 -0.02
C TRP A 78 7.19 -4.11 0.85
N LYS A 79 7.96 -5.20 0.92
CA LYS A 79 7.66 -6.27 1.85
C LYS A 79 7.83 -5.72 3.26
N SER A 80 6.87 -6.01 4.13
CA SER A 80 6.87 -5.45 5.49
C SER A 80 8.15 -5.81 6.24
N THR A 81 8.65 -4.83 7.00
CA THR A 81 9.76 -5.04 7.92
C THR A 81 9.26 -5.79 9.15
N ARG A 82 10.18 -6.23 10.01
CA ARG A 82 9.80 -6.90 11.26
C ARG A 82 8.95 -6.01 12.16
N GLN A 83 9.28 -4.72 12.23
CA GLN A 83 8.50 -3.78 13.00
C GLN A 83 7.08 -3.64 12.45
N GLU A 84 6.97 -3.61 11.13
CA GLU A 84 5.67 -3.51 10.47
C GLU A 84 4.84 -4.77 10.65
N GLU A 85 5.48 -5.93 10.58
CA GLU A 85 4.81 -7.20 10.85
C GLU A 85 4.25 -7.22 12.27
N LYS A 86 5.02 -6.70 13.23
CA LYS A 86 4.58 -6.63 14.61
C LYS A 86 3.38 -5.70 14.78
N LEU A 87 3.39 -4.55 14.10
CA LEU A 87 2.24 -3.65 14.12
C LEU A 87 0.98 -4.35 13.62
N TYR A 88 1.12 -5.11 12.54
CA TYR A 88 0.00 -5.85 11.98
C TYR A 88 -0.50 -6.92 12.96
N GLU A 89 0.41 -7.68 13.56
CA GLU A 89 0.08 -8.73 14.53
C GLU A 89 -0.63 -8.15 15.76
N ASP A 90 -0.13 -7.04 16.28
CA ASP A 90 -0.71 -6.39 17.45
C ASP A 90 -2.10 -5.83 17.15
N PHE A 91 -2.37 -5.45 15.90
CA PHE A 91 -3.66 -4.95 15.46
C PHE A 91 -4.68 -6.09 15.31
N SER A 92 -4.25 -7.23 14.85
CA SER A 92 -5.12 -8.39 14.63
C SER A 92 -5.26 -9.29 15.90
#